data_281087f2667ed58d316dfc1c496dd3d4
#
_entry.id   281087f2667ed58d316dfc1c496dd3d4
#
_cell.length_a   1.000
_cell.length_b   1.000
_cell.length_c   1.000
_cell.angle_alpha   90.00
_cell.angle_beta   90.00
_cell.angle_gamma   90.00
#
_symmetry.space_group_name_H-M   'P 1'
#
loop_
_entity.id
_entity.type
_entity.pdbx_description
1 polymer ?
#
loop_
_entity_poly.entity_id
_entity_poly.type
_entity_poly.pdbx_seq_one_letter_code
_entity_poly.pdbx_strand_id
1 'polypeptide(L)'
;MLFNLFKKKEEPKPLVRTITEINYLADTENADKIYKLIKDDLNENDEYTESAKYLKENYDHEKVYKYEPYELPFEIKGKQVFAEVNGEWYKVGRLKRNADLDGLQVLFLYPNEYKYVTEDSIEREKGDHYFGIEVTKKITL
;
A
#
# COMPACT_ATOMS: atom_id res chain seq x y z
N MET A 1 41.11 31.04 -19.65
CA MET A 1 40.06 30.61 -20.57
C MET A 1 38.68 30.94 -20.10
N LEU A 2 37.98 31.50 -20.99
CA LEU A 2 36.64 32.03 -20.69
C LEU A 2 35.58 30.95 -20.47
N PHE A 3 35.83 29.74 -20.86
CA PHE A 3 34.85 28.67 -20.76
C PHE A 3 34.38 28.39 -19.36
N ASN A 4 35.26 28.50 -18.39
CA ASN A 4 34.86 28.29 -17.00
C ASN A 4 33.99 29.40 -16.46
N LEU A 5 34.06 30.58 -17.08
CA LEU A 5 33.22 31.69 -16.73
C LEU A 5 31.81 31.53 -17.23
N PHE A 6 31.63 30.76 -18.30
CA PHE A 6 30.32 30.47 -18.88
C PHE A 6 29.66 29.23 -18.27
N LYS A 7 30.41 28.48 -17.55
CA LYS A 7 29.82 27.47 -16.70
C LYS A 7 29.01 28.16 -15.63
N LYS A 8 27.76 28.46 -15.94
CA LYS A 8 26.85 28.93 -14.93
C LYS A 8 26.93 27.97 -13.77
N LYS A 9 27.22 28.50 -12.62
CA LYS A 9 26.88 27.78 -11.40
C LYS A 9 25.40 27.46 -11.50
N GLU A 10 25.09 26.21 -11.75
CA GLU A 10 23.72 25.78 -11.63
C GLU A 10 23.26 26.16 -10.23
N GLU A 11 22.16 26.88 -10.17
CA GLU A 11 21.51 27.09 -8.88
C GLU A 11 21.24 25.72 -8.28
N PRO A 12 21.61 25.50 -7.01
CA PRO A 12 21.33 24.21 -6.42
C PRO A 12 19.83 23.95 -6.51
N LYS A 13 19.48 22.84 -7.18
CA LYS A 13 18.11 22.40 -7.23
C LYS A 13 17.65 22.18 -5.79
N PRO A 14 16.45 22.66 -5.41
CA PRO A 14 15.94 22.38 -4.10
C PRO A 14 15.91 20.86 -3.88
N LEU A 15 16.36 20.42 -2.74
CA LEU A 15 16.27 19.02 -2.36
C LEU A 15 14.80 18.67 -2.23
N VAL A 16 14.36 17.73 -3.04
CA VAL A 16 13.00 17.25 -3.04
C VAL A 16 12.97 15.83 -2.50
N ARG A 17 12.12 15.59 -1.54
CA ARG A 17 11.90 14.27 -0.98
C ARG A 17 10.47 13.83 -1.30
N THR A 18 10.35 12.58 -1.74
CA THR A 18 9.06 11.95 -1.94
C THR A 18 8.65 11.21 -0.68
N ILE A 19 7.47 11.47 -0.18
CA ILE A 19 6.92 10.76 0.97
C ILE A 19 5.59 10.12 0.59
N THR A 20 5.34 8.94 1.15
CA THR A 20 4.08 8.21 0.98
C THR A 20 3.47 7.95 2.34
N GLU A 21 2.22 8.34 2.50
CA GLU A 21 1.44 8.11 3.71
C GLU A 21 0.22 7.26 3.35
N ILE A 22 -0.19 6.40 4.27
CA ILE A 22 -1.35 5.55 4.08
C ILE A 22 -2.50 6.06 4.95
N ASN A 23 -3.63 6.36 4.31
CA ASN A 23 -4.86 6.71 5.00
C ASN A 23 -5.79 5.50 4.97
N TYR A 24 -5.82 4.74 6.05
CA TYR A 24 -6.72 3.60 6.17
C TYR A 24 -8.16 4.06 6.26
N LEU A 25 -9.06 3.37 5.55
CA LEU A 25 -10.48 3.69 5.58
C LEU A 25 -11.13 3.20 6.87
N ALA A 26 -12.14 3.93 7.32
CA ALA A 26 -13.04 3.50 8.38
C ALA A 26 -14.25 2.78 7.78
N ASP A 27 -14.97 2.02 8.59
CA ASP A 27 -16.22 1.36 8.21
C ASP A 27 -16.06 0.54 6.92
N THR A 28 -15.06 -0.31 6.89
CA THR A 28 -14.73 -1.16 5.74
C THR A 28 -15.93 -2.02 5.33
N GLU A 29 -16.25 -1.98 4.04
CA GLU A 29 -17.34 -2.75 3.43
C GLU A 29 -16.83 -3.48 2.19
N ASN A 30 -17.43 -4.62 1.88
CA ASN A 30 -17.18 -5.40 0.66
C ASN A 30 -15.74 -5.90 0.49
N ALA A 31 -14.91 -5.87 1.51
CA ALA A 31 -13.51 -6.28 1.41
C ALA A 31 -13.37 -7.76 1.01
N ASP A 32 -14.10 -8.65 1.67
CA ASP A 32 -14.06 -10.09 1.34
C ASP A 32 -14.64 -10.37 -0.05
N LYS A 33 -15.70 -9.67 -0.41
CA LYS A 33 -16.32 -9.81 -1.74
C LYS A 33 -15.35 -9.40 -2.85
N ILE A 34 -14.71 -8.25 -2.70
CA ILE A 34 -13.72 -7.76 -3.65
C ILE A 34 -12.51 -8.69 -3.68
N TYR A 35 -12.02 -9.12 -2.53
CA TYR A 35 -10.93 -10.08 -2.44
C TYR A 35 -11.20 -11.34 -3.27
N LYS A 36 -12.39 -11.90 -3.16
CA LYS A 36 -12.78 -13.08 -3.95
C LYS A 36 -12.82 -12.82 -5.45
N LEU A 37 -13.25 -11.62 -5.84
CA LEU A 37 -13.32 -11.22 -7.24
C LEU A 37 -11.94 -11.03 -7.89
N ILE A 38 -10.95 -10.60 -7.12
CA ILE A 38 -9.60 -10.30 -7.61
C ILE A 38 -8.57 -11.37 -7.26
N LYS A 39 -8.96 -12.42 -6.55
CA LYS A 39 -8.03 -13.40 -6.00
C LYS A 39 -7.08 -13.99 -7.04
N ASP A 40 -7.56 -14.27 -8.25
CA ASP A 40 -6.74 -14.84 -9.30
C ASP A 40 -5.73 -13.84 -9.88
N ASP A 41 -5.95 -12.55 -9.68
CA ASP A 41 -5.07 -11.48 -10.14
C ASP A 41 -4.06 -11.03 -9.08
N LEU A 42 -4.16 -11.53 -7.86
CA LEU A 42 -3.26 -11.16 -6.79
C LEU A 42 -1.86 -11.71 -7.02
N ASN A 43 -0.88 -10.87 -6.80
CA ASN A 43 0.53 -11.25 -6.86
C ASN A 43 1.00 -11.79 -5.52
N GLU A 44 1.58 -12.99 -5.52
CA GLU A 44 2.21 -13.52 -4.32
C GLU A 44 3.47 -12.73 -3.98
N ASN A 45 3.66 -12.51 -2.69
CA ASN A 45 4.87 -11.91 -2.19
C ASN A 45 5.99 -12.95 -2.22
N ASP A 46 7.12 -12.63 -2.84
CA ASP A 46 8.28 -13.54 -2.93
C ASP A 46 8.75 -14.01 -1.56
N GLU A 47 8.69 -13.14 -0.56
CA GLU A 47 9.09 -13.48 0.82
C GLU A 47 8.21 -14.57 1.43
N TYR A 48 6.96 -14.69 1.01
CA TYR A 48 6.06 -15.72 1.50
C TYR A 48 6.46 -17.12 1.04
N THR A 49 7.16 -17.23 -0.07
CA THR A 49 7.61 -18.52 -0.64
C THR A 49 8.92 -19.01 -0.03
N GLU A 50 9.60 -18.21 0.77
CA GLU A 50 10.88 -18.58 1.38
C GLU A 50 10.75 -19.76 2.36
N SER A 51 11.86 -20.49 2.54
CA SER A 51 11.92 -21.64 3.44
C SER A 51 11.69 -21.23 4.89
N ALA A 52 11.21 -22.19 5.69
CA ALA A 52 11.03 -21.99 7.13
C ALA A 52 12.32 -21.55 7.84
N LYS A 53 13.44 -22.14 7.46
CA LYS A 53 14.73 -21.80 8.03
C LYS A 53 15.13 -20.37 7.74
N TYR A 54 14.97 -19.95 6.49
CA TYR A 54 15.26 -18.57 6.07
C TYR A 54 14.42 -17.56 6.83
N LEU A 55 13.12 -17.83 6.96
CA LEU A 55 12.21 -16.94 7.66
C LEU A 55 12.54 -16.81 9.13
N LYS A 56 12.92 -17.92 9.78
CA LYS A 56 13.34 -17.90 11.18
C LYS A 56 14.60 -17.07 11.40
N GLU A 57 15.52 -17.11 10.45
CA GLU A 57 16.78 -16.38 10.54
C GLU A 57 16.62 -14.88 10.24
N ASN A 58 15.69 -14.52 9.36
CA ASN A 58 15.59 -13.17 8.82
C ASN A 58 14.35 -12.38 9.26
N TYR A 59 13.29 -13.07 9.68
CA TYR A 59 11.99 -12.43 9.96
C TYR A 59 11.43 -12.78 11.34
N ASP A 60 12.27 -13.05 12.29
CA ASP A 60 11.86 -13.45 13.63
C ASP A 60 10.76 -12.52 14.19
N HIS A 61 9.57 -13.11 14.48
CA HIS A 61 8.37 -12.43 14.96
C HIS A 61 7.76 -11.38 14.00
N GLU A 62 8.22 -11.28 12.76
CA GLU A 62 7.60 -10.39 11.79
C GLU A 62 6.52 -11.11 10.97
N LYS A 63 5.49 -10.34 10.60
CA LYS A 63 4.45 -10.84 9.71
C LYS A 63 4.94 -10.76 8.27
N VAL A 64 4.81 -11.85 7.54
CA VAL A 64 5.07 -11.90 6.12
C VAL A 64 3.75 -12.12 5.40
N TYR A 65 3.31 -11.13 4.66
CA TYR A 65 2.03 -11.18 3.95
C TYR A 65 2.14 -12.01 2.68
N LYS A 66 1.12 -12.81 2.40
CA LYS A 66 1.07 -13.69 1.24
C LYS A 66 0.94 -12.92 -0.07
N TYR A 67 0.18 -11.85 -0.07
CA TYR A 67 -0.12 -11.07 -1.27
C TYR A 67 0.30 -9.62 -1.09
N GLU A 68 0.71 -9.02 -2.20
CA GLU A 68 0.95 -7.59 -2.27
C GLU A 68 -0.38 -6.83 -2.25
N PRO A 69 -0.38 -5.55 -1.80
CA PRO A 69 -1.55 -4.69 -1.93
C PRO A 69 -2.01 -4.60 -3.39
N TYR A 70 -3.32 -4.60 -3.60
CA TYR A 70 -3.93 -4.58 -4.93
C TYR A 70 -4.56 -3.22 -5.21
N GLU A 71 -4.11 -2.57 -6.28
CA GLU A 71 -4.61 -1.25 -6.68
C GLU A 71 -5.99 -1.35 -7.33
N LEU A 72 -6.90 -0.45 -6.93
CA LEU A 72 -8.25 -0.39 -7.46
C LEU A 72 -8.57 1.02 -7.93
N PRO A 73 -9.24 1.17 -9.10
CA PRO A 73 -9.85 2.44 -9.46
C PRO A 73 -10.87 2.85 -8.40
N PHE A 74 -10.94 4.13 -8.09
CA PHE A 74 -11.81 4.59 -7.01
C PHE A 74 -12.37 5.98 -7.26
N GLU A 75 -13.43 6.29 -6.55
CA GLU A 75 -14.04 7.62 -6.46
C GLU A 75 -14.35 7.94 -5.02
N ILE A 76 -14.25 9.20 -4.68
CA ILE A 76 -14.64 9.71 -3.36
C ILE A 76 -15.85 10.62 -3.56
N LYS A 77 -16.94 10.30 -2.85
CA LYS A 77 -18.16 11.11 -2.84
C LYS A 77 -18.43 11.58 -1.41
N GLY A 78 -18.15 12.85 -1.15
CA GLY A 78 -18.14 13.36 0.21
C GLY A 78 -17.02 12.68 0.99
N LYS A 79 -17.37 11.90 2.01
CA LYS A 79 -16.41 11.08 2.77
C LYS A 79 -16.46 9.60 2.41
N GLN A 80 -17.39 9.21 1.54
CA GLN A 80 -17.55 7.81 1.15
C GLN A 80 -16.63 7.46 0.00
N VAL A 81 -16.01 6.29 0.08
CA VAL A 81 -15.07 5.80 -0.91
C VAL A 81 -15.66 4.60 -1.63
N PHE A 82 -15.59 4.64 -2.96
CA PHE A 82 -16.11 3.58 -3.84
C PHE A 82 -14.97 3.06 -4.71
N ALA A 83 -14.91 1.76 -4.89
CA ALA A 83 -13.94 1.10 -5.78
C ALA A 83 -14.65 0.43 -6.94
N GLU A 84 -14.02 0.47 -8.12
CA GLU A 84 -14.50 -0.25 -9.30
C GLU A 84 -13.81 -1.60 -9.42
N VAL A 85 -14.61 -2.64 -9.57
CA VAL A 85 -14.12 -4.01 -9.79
C VAL A 85 -14.95 -4.64 -10.90
N ASN A 86 -14.30 -5.04 -11.98
CA ASN A 86 -14.96 -5.67 -13.14
C ASN A 86 -16.15 -4.86 -13.69
N GLY A 87 -16.00 -3.53 -13.71
CA GLY A 87 -17.03 -2.62 -14.21
C GLY A 87 -18.14 -2.27 -13.23
N GLU A 88 -18.11 -2.82 -12.03
CA GLU A 88 -19.08 -2.50 -10.98
C GLU A 88 -18.46 -1.68 -9.84
N TRP A 89 -19.25 -0.78 -9.27
CA TRP A 89 -18.84 0.08 -8.17
C TRP A 89 -19.30 -0.48 -6.83
N TYR A 90 -18.38 -0.53 -5.88
CA TYR A 90 -18.65 -1.01 -4.54
C TYR A 90 -18.23 0.04 -3.52
N LYS A 91 -19.08 0.33 -2.56
CA LYS A 91 -18.67 1.13 -1.42
C LYS A 91 -17.68 0.31 -0.58
N VAL A 92 -16.51 0.88 -0.30
CA VAL A 92 -15.44 0.16 0.40
C VAL A 92 -15.12 0.72 1.77
N GLY A 93 -15.60 1.92 2.06
CA GLY A 93 -15.39 2.51 3.36
C GLY A 93 -15.61 4.01 3.37
N ARG A 94 -15.08 4.64 4.38
CA ARG A 94 -15.21 6.07 4.63
C ARG A 94 -13.86 6.66 5.01
N LEU A 95 -13.61 7.89 4.58
CA LEU A 95 -12.43 8.64 5.01
C LEU A 95 -12.52 8.95 6.50
N LYS A 96 -11.43 8.76 7.20
CA LYS A 96 -11.31 9.20 8.58
C LYS A 96 -11.26 10.74 8.65
N ARG A 97 -11.65 11.28 9.79
CA ARG A 97 -11.75 12.73 10.00
C ARG A 97 -10.49 13.51 9.66
N ASN A 98 -9.33 12.93 9.91
CA ASN A 98 -8.03 13.58 9.72
C ASN A 98 -7.30 13.13 8.46
N ALA A 99 -8.01 12.53 7.50
CA ALA A 99 -7.39 12.09 6.26
C ALA A 99 -6.83 13.27 5.47
N ASP A 100 -5.56 13.21 5.16
CA ASP A 100 -4.87 14.16 4.30
C ASP A 100 -4.64 13.49 2.94
N LEU A 101 -5.36 13.95 1.93
CA LEU A 101 -5.31 13.40 0.59
C LEU A 101 -4.58 14.30 -0.41
N ASP A 102 -3.81 15.26 0.09
CA ASP A 102 -3.05 16.18 -0.74
C ASP A 102 -1.84 15.46 -1.36
N GLY A 103 -1.92 15.15 -2.63
CA GLY A 103 -0.91 14.42 -3.38
C GLY A 103 -1.50 13.43 -4.37
N LEU A 104 -0.65 12.56 -4.90
CA LEU A 104 -1.10 11.47 -5.77
C LEU A 104 -1.75 10.37 -4.92
N GLN A 105 -3.00 10.10 -5.22
CA GLN A 105 -3.83 9.17 -4.45
C GLN A 105 -3.98 7.84 -5.18
N VAL A 106 -3.78 6.74 -4.49
CA VAL A 106 -4.01 5.40 -4.99
C VAL A 106 -4.74 4.57 -3.93
N LEU A 107 -5.85 3.96 -4.30
CA LEU A 107 -6.57 3.07 -3.40
C LEU A 107 -6.04 1.65 -3.53
N PHE A 108 -5.74 1.04 -2.39
CA PHE A 108 -5.33 -0.36 -2.31
C PHE A 108 -6.26 -1.17 -1.44
N LEU A 109 -6.53 -2.39 -1.90
CA LEU A 109 -6.97 -3.46 -1.01
C LEU A 109 -5.72 -4.11 -0.43
N TYR A 110 -5.70 -4.26 0.89
CA TYR A 110 -4.64 -4.96 1.61
C TYR A 110 -5.14 -6.36 1.98
N PRO A 111 -4.74 -7.41 1.21
CA PRO A 111 -5.11 -8.77 1.57
C PRO A 111 -4.42 -9.16 2.88
N ASN A 112 -5.21 -9.56 3.86
CA ASN A 112 -4.71 -9.82 5.19
C ASN A 112 -4.53 -11.32 5.47
N GLU A 113 -3.77 -11.98 4.59
CA GLU A 113 -3.27 -13.33 4.78
C GLU A 113 -1.77 -13.26 5.01
N TYR A 114 -1.32 -13.81 6.12
CA TYR A 114 0.08 -13.72 6.49
C TYR A 114 0.54 -14.95 7.27
N LYS A 115 1.84 -15.11 7.33
CA LYS A 115 2.50 -16.01 8.27
C LYS A 115 3.43 -15.21 9.15
N TYR A 116 3.65 -15.70 10.34
CA TYR A 116 4.72 -15.21 11.17
C TYR A 116 5.51 -16.38 11.74
N VAL A 117 6.76 -16.09 12.07
CA VAL A 117 7.69 -17.11 12.50
C VAL A 117 7.96 -16.92 13.99
N THR A 118 7.68 -17.95 14.76
CA THR A 118 8.06 -18.03 16.16
C THR A 118 9.29 -18.92 16.31
N GLU A 119 9.88 -18.99 17.50
CA GLU A 119 11.02 -19.87 17.74
C GLU A 119 10.72 -21.33 17.40
N ASP A 120 9.48 -21.75 17.59
CA ASP A 120 9.08 -23.16 17.48
C ASP A 120 8.35 -23.50 16.19
N SER A 121 7.74 -22.53 15.53
CA SER A 121 6.88 -22.83 14.39
C SER A 121 6.68 -21.66 13.44
N ILE A 122 6.15 -21.99 12.25
CA ILE A 122 5.57 -21.00 11.33
C ILE A 122 4.05 -21.07 11.51
N GLU A 123 3.46 -19.94 11.86
CA GLU A 123 2.02 -19.83 12.00
C GLU A 123 1.45 -19.05 10.82
N ARG A 124 0.32 -19.52 10.29
CA ARG A 124 -0.39 -18.87 9.19
C ARG A 124 -1.72 -18.38 9.72
N GLU A 125 -1.99 -17.10 9.48
CA GLU A 125 -3.22 -16.48 9.90
C GLU A 125 -3.85 -15.69 8.78
N LYS A 126 -5.15 -15.48 8.93
CA LYS A 126 -5.94 -14.63 8.04
C LYS A 126 -6.77 -13.70 8.90
N GLY A 127 -6.60 -12.41 8.69
CA GLY A 127 -7.43 -11.37 9.27
C GLY A 127 -8.42 -10.83 8.27
N ASP A 128 -9.14 -9.80 8.68
CA ASP A 128 -10.04 -9.08 7.78
C ASP A 128 -9.25 -8.25 6.78
N HIS A 129 -9.61 -8.34 5.52
CA HIS A 129 -9.03 -7.49 4.49
C HIS A 129 -9.49 -6.05 4.69
N TYR A 130 -8.68 -5.09 4.31
CA TYR A 130 -8.97 -3.68 4.53
C TYR A 130 -8.50 -2.82 3.36
N PHE A 131 -8.90 -1.56 3.36
CA PHE A 131 -8.54 -0.61 2.32
C PHE A 131 -7.80 0.58 2.89
N GLY A 132 -6.93 1.13 2.08
CA GLY A 132 -6.26 2.38 2.39
C GLY A 132 -5.98 3.16 1.13
N ILE A 133 -5.93 4.48 1.27
CA ILE A 133 -5.50 5.36 0.20
C ILE A 133 -4.07 5.78 0.49
N GLU A 134 -3.15 5.37 -0.37
CA GLU A 134 -1.79 5.84 -0.32
C GLU A 134 -1.71 7.20 -1.01
N VAL A 135 -1.14 8.16 -0.32
CA VAL A 135 -0.94 9.52 -0.82
C VAL A 135 0.55 9.78 -0.91
N THR A 136 1.01 10.02 -2.13
CA THR A 136 2.41 10.31 -2.39
C THR A 136 2.56 11.77 -2.76
N LYS A 137 3.42 12.47 -2.07
CA LYS A 137 3.69 13.88 -2.33
C LYS A 137 5.18 14.18 -2.27
N LYS A 138 5.56 15.23 -2.98
CA LYS A 138 6.92 15.76 -2.95
C LYS A 138 6.97 16.94 -1.98
N ILE A 139 7.94 16.89 -1.10
CA ILE A 139 8.22 18.00 -0.18
C ILE A 139 9.59 18.58 -0.51
N THR A 140 9.70 19.89 -0.41
CA THR A 140 10.97 20.59 -0.56
C THR A 140 11.63 20.68 0.82
N LEU A 141 12.84 20.19 0.88
CA LEU A 141 13.63 20.25 2.12
C LEU A 141 14.38 21.57 2.25
#